data_579b28790c1f367ab3c0b447a2740421
#
_entry.id   579b28790c1f367ab3c0b447a2740421
#
_cell.length_a   1.000
_cell.length_b   1.000
_cell.length_c   1.000
_cell.angle_alpha   90.00
_cell.angle_beta   90.00
_cell.angle_gamma   90.00
#
_symmetry.space_group_name_H-M   'P 1'
#
loop_
_entity.id
_entity.type
_entity.pdbx_description
1 polymer ?
#
loop_
_entity_poly.entity_id
_entity_poly.type
_entity_poly.pdbx_seq_one_letter_code
_entity_poly.pdbx_strand_id
1 'polypeptide(L)'
;MARVILPESSIKARRLRRRAILLWGSAVTLLLLCGGGVWLANASFLRIKTIEAVGAKTVAAEALTAQVERQITGSYLSIFPKDNIFLYPKKTIVAQLLTAYPTLKNVSVRAENFSTISITALDREPRALWCGKTL
;
A
#
# COMPACT_ATOMS: atom_id res chain seq x y z
N MET A 1 -48.24 20.40 -48.71
CA MET A 1 -47.45 19.64 -47.70
C MET A 1 -46.16 20.41 -47.42
N ALA A 2 -46.09 21.18 -46.36
CA ALA A 2 -44.90 21.97 -46.02
C ALA A 2 -43.88 21.09 -45.30
N ARG A 3 -42.71 20.81 -45.90
CA ARG A 3 -41.57 20.15 -45.24
C ARG A 3 -40.96 21.16 -44.26
N VAL A 4 -41.12 20.91 -42.98
CA VAL A 4 -40.42 21.63 -41.93
C VAL A 4 -38.94 21.24 -42.01
N ILE A 5 -38.14 22.09 -42.65
CA ILE A 5 -36.67 21.97 -42.70
C ILE A 5 -36.18 22.44 -41.36
N LEU A 6 -35.91 21.50 -40.44
CA LEU A 6 -35.23 21.79 -39.18
C LEU A 6 -33.82 22.29 -39.50
N PRO A 7 -33.38 23.43 -38.95
CA PRO A 7 -32.05 23.98 -39.24
C PRO A 7 -30.98 23.02 -38.74
N GLU A 8 -30.05 22.65 -39.64
CA GLU A 8 -28.91 21.74 -39.35
C GLU A 8 -28.08 22.14 -38.12
N SER A 9 -28.09 23.43 -37.81
CA SER A 9 -27.46 24.02 -36.62
C SER A 9 -27.98 23.45 -35.30
N SER A 10 -29.26 23.08 -35.25
CA SER A 10 -29.88 22.52 -34.02
C SER A 10 -29.39 21.10 -33.69
N ILE A 11 -29.10 20.31 -34.71
CA ILE A 11 -28.60 18.93 -34.55
C ILE A 11 -27.15 18.94 -34.12
N LYS A 12 -26.34 19.80 -34.69
CA LYS A 12 -24.92 20.00 -34.30
C LYS A 12 -24.81 20.53 -32.87
N ALA A 13 -25.62 21.51 -32.51
CA ALA A 13 -25.69 22.04 -31.14
C ALA A 13 -26.11 21.00 -30.11
N ARG A 14 -27.08 20.14 -30.41
CA ARG A 14 -27.49 19.03 -29.53
C ARG A 14 -26.41 17.98 -29.36
N ARG A 15 -25.66 17.64 -30.41
CA ARG A 15 -24.53 16.71 -30.35
C ARG A 15 -23.36 17.27 -29.52
N LEU A 16 -23.03 18.54 -29.71
CA LEU A 16 -22.02 19.24 -28.93
C LEU A 16 -22.40 19.30 -27.44
N ARG A 17 -23.65 19.65 -27.14
CA ARG A 17 -24.15 19.68 -25.75
C ARG A 17 -24.13 18.29 -25.10
N ARG A 18 -24.52 17.22 -25.80
CA ARG A 18 -24.42 15.86 -25.29
C ARG A 18 -22.97 15.44 -25.03
N ARG A 19 -22.04 15.76 -25.94
CA ARG A 19 -20.60 15.49 -25.72
C ARG A 19 -20.06 16.28 -24.53
N ALA A 20 -20.42 17.54 -24.40
CA ALA A 20 -20.04 18.35 -23.25
C ALA A 20 -20.58 17.75 -21.93
N ILE A 21 -21.85 17.35 -21.88
CA ILE A 21 -22.44 16.72 -20.69
C ILE A 21 -21.73 15.40 -20.35
N LEU A 22 -21.39 14.57 -21.36
CA LEU A 22 -20.67 13.33 -21.12
C LEU A 22 -19.24 13.58 -20.61
N LEU A 23 -18.52 14.56 -21.18
CA LEU A 23 -17.19 14.94 -20.73
C LEU A 23 -17.21 15.52 -19.31
N TRP A 24 -18.14 16.42 -19.03
CA TRP A 24 -18.30 16.95 -17.67
C TRP A 24 -18.73 15.88 -16.67
N GLY A 25 -19.65 15.00 -17.05
CA GLY A 25 -20.07 13.86 -16.24
C GLY A 25 -18.91 12.93 -15.93
N SER A 26 -18.10 12.57 -16.95
CA SER A 26 -16.93 11.72 -16.74
C SER A 26 -15.85 12.39 -15.88
N ALA A 27 -15.62 13.70 -16.05
CA ALA A 27 -14.67 14.46 -15.23
C ALA A 27 -15.10 14.50 -13.75
N VAL A 28 -16.38 14.77 -13.50
CA VAL A 28 -16.94 14.76 -12.12
C VAL A 28 -16.84 13.37 -11.50
N THR A 29 -17.18 12.33 -12.25
CA THR A 29 -17.07 10.95 -11.77
C THR A 29 -15.63 10.59 -11.42
N LEU A 30 -14.67 10.97 -12.27
CA LEU A 30 -13.24 10.75 -12.02
C LEU A 30 -12.76 11.49 -10.77
N LEU A 31 -13.17 12.75 -10.60
CA LEU A 31 -12.85 13.53 -9.40
C LEU A 31 -13.41 12.89 -8.12
N LEU A 32 -14.65 12.39 -8.17
CA LEU A 32 -15.26 11.69 -7.03
C LEU A 32 -14.54 10.39 -6.71
N LEU A 33 -14.13 9.62 -7.71
CA LEU A 33 -13.35 8.39 -7.52
C LEU A 33 -11.98 8.69 -6.92
N CYS A 34 -11.26 9.68 -7.45
CA CYS A 34 -9.95 10.08 -6.91
C CYS A 34 -10.08 10.64 -5.48
N GLY A 35 -11.01 11.54 -5.24
CA GLY A 35 -11.26 12.11 -3.91
C GLY A 35 -11.73 11.08 -2.90
N GLY A 36 -12.64 10.19 -3.29
CA GLY A 36 -13.08 9.06 -2.48
C GLY A 36 -11.96 8.09 -2.17
N GLY A 37 -11.09 7.79 -3.15
CA GLY A 37 -9.91 6.95 -2.97
C GLY A 37 -8.91 7.53 -1.96
N VAL A 38 -8.61 8.82 -2.06
CA VAL A 38 -7.74 9.53 -1.10
C VAL A 38 -8.38 9.54 0.29
N TRP A 39 -9.66 9.83 0.39
CA TRP A 39 -10.38 9.82 1.66
C TRP A 39 -10.34 8.44 2.31
N LEU A 40 -10.62 7.38 1.54
CA LEU A 40 -10.56 6.00 2.01
C LEU A 40 -9.14 5.60 2.44
N ALA A 41 -8.11 6.01 1.68
CA ALA A 41 -6.71 5.75 2.03
C ALA A 41 -6.30 6.39 3.37
N ASN A 42 -6.91 7.50 3.75
CA ASN A 42 -6.69 8.18 5.03
C ASN A 42 -7.61 7.71 6.15
N ALA A 43 -8.52 6.77 5.87
CA ALA A 43 -9.46 6.27 6.87
C ALA A 43 -8.73 5.57 8.03
N SER A 44 -9.08 5.94 9.26
CA SER A 44 -8.42 5.48 10.48
C SER A 44 -8.51 3.97 10.72
N PHE A 45 -9.51 3.31 10.14
CA PHE A 45 -9.69 1.86 10.26
C PHE A 45 -8.76 1.04 9.36
N LEU A 46 -8.14 1.67 8.34
CA LEU A 46 -7.15 1.04 7.46
C LEU A 46 -5.70 1.31 7.91
N ARG A 47 -5.51 2.03 9.00
CA ARG A 47 -4.19 2.28 9.55
C ARG A 47 -3.70 1.11 10.37
N ILE A 48 -2.43 0.75 10.19
CA ILE A 48 -1.74 -0.26 10.98
C ILE A 48 -1.61 0.24 12.41
N LYS A 49 -2.23 -0.45 13.35
CA LYS A 49 -2.20 -0.15 14.79
C LYS A 49 -1.38 -1.16 15.57
N THR A 50 -1.37 -2.41 15.09
CA THR A 50 -0.73 -3.52 15.78
C THR A 50 0.25 -4.21 14.84
N ILE A 51 1.45 -4.46 15.33
CA ILE A 51 2.49 -5.20 14.64
C ILE A 51 2.86 -6.38 15.53
N GLU A 52 2.64 -7.60 15.05
CA GLU A 52 2.98 -8.81 15.74
C GLU A 52 4.19 -9.47 15.08
N ALA A 53 5.21 -9.78 15.86
CA ALA A 53 6.40 -10.49 15.38
C ALA A 53 6.47 -11.87 16.01
N VAL A 54 6.58 -12.91 15.17
CA VAL A 54 6.58 -14.31 15.59
C VAL A 54 7.71 -15.07 14.90
N GLY A 55 8.27 -16.07 15.60
CA GLY A 55 9.15 -17.07 15.03
C GLY A 55 10.65 -16.79 15.12
N ALA A 56 11.10 -15.57 15.35
CA ALA A 56 12.49 -15.28 15.63
C ALA A 56 12.84 -15.67 17.08
N LYS A 57 13.93 -16.42 17.26
CA LYS A 57 14.50 -16.77 18.57
C LYS A 57 15.70 -15.91 18.92
N THR A 58 16.44 -15.49 17.89
CA THR A 58 17.70 -14.73 18.03
C THR A 58 17.47 -13.24 18.15
N VAL A 59 16.37 -12.71 17.61
CA VAL A 59 16.03 -11.28 17.61
C VAL A 59 14.76 -11.09 18.44
N ALA A 60 14.82 -10.15 19.38
CA ALA A 60 13.64 -9.79 20.18
C ALA A 60 12.50 -9.26 19.30
N ALA A 61 11.27 -9.66 19.58
CA ALA A 61 10.10 -9.25 18.84
C ALA A 61 9.94 -7.71 18.82
N GLU A 62 10.25 -7.05 19.95
CA GLU A 62 10.21 -5.60 20.09
C GLU A 62 11.18 -4.89 19.14
N ALA A 63 12.36 -5.47 18.87
CA ALA A 63 13.33 -4.91 17.96
C ALA A 63 12.84 -4.97 16.50
N LEU A 64 12.17 -6.08 16.14
CA LEU A 64 11.56 -6.24 14.82
C LEU A 64 10.38 -5.26 14.61
N THR A 65 9.50 -5.15 15.61
CA THR A 65 8.36 -4.22 15.54
C THR A 65 8.82 -2.77 15.47
N ALA A 66 9.77 -2.34 16.29
CA ALA A 66 10.32 -0.99 16.27
C ALA A 66 10.97 -0.64 14.92
N GLN A 67 11.65 -1.59 14.29
CA GLN A 67 12.25 -1.39 12.98
C GLN A 67 11.17 -1.22 11.90
N VAL A 68 10.09 -2.00 11.97
CA VAL A 68 8.96 -1.88 11.02
C VAL A 68 8.19 -0.60 11.24
N GLU A 69 7.94 -0.19 12.47
CA GLU A 69 7.29 1.09 12.79
C GLU A 69 8.00 2.28 12.14
N ARG A 70 9.33 2.32 12.19
CA ARG A 70 10.13 3.36 11.51
C ARG A 70 9.92 3.38 10.01
N GLN A 71 9.62 2.23 9.38
CA GLN A 71 9.42 2.09 7.95
C GLN A 71 8.04 2.53 7.48
N ILE A 72 7.02 2.31 8.30
CA ILE A 72 5.64 2.69 8.01
C ILE A 72 5.32 4.12 8.45
N THR A 73 6.24 4.78 9.15
CA THR A 73 6.08 6.19 9.53
C THR A 73 6.25 7.09 8.32
N GLY A 74 5.37 8.09 8.16
CA GLY A 74 5.40 9.07 7.08
C GLY A 74 4.34 8.83 6.02
N SER A 75 4.46 9.53 4.89
CA SER A 75 3.51 9.48 3.78
C SER A 75 4.21 9.49 2.42
N TYR A 76 3.57 8.90 1.42
CA TYR A 76 3.94 9.06 0.02
C TYR A 76 3.33 10.35 -0.51
N LEU A 77 4.15 11.23 -1.10
CA LEU A 77 3.72 12.52 -1.67
C LEU A 77 2.87 13.38 -0.72
N SER A 78 3.02 13.21 0.60
CA SER A 78 2.24 13.88 1.65
C SER A 78 0.72 13.65 1.61
N ILE A 79 0.24 12.76 0.74
CA ILE A 79 -1.19 12.48 0.51
C ILE A 79 -1.57 11.08 1.00
N PHE A 80 -0.71 10.08 0.74
CA PHE A 80 -0.99 8.68 1.06
C PHE A 80 -0.16 8.23 2.25
N PRO A 81 -0.77 7.87 3.38
CA PRO A 81 -0.06 7.41 4.56
C PRO A 81 0.59 6.04 4.30
N LYS A 82 1.85 5.87 4.73
CA LYS A 82 2.58 4.58 4.63
C LYS A 82 2.09 3.54 5.63
N ASP A 83 1.40 3.98 6.66
CA ASP A 83 0.77 3.13 7.69
C ASP A 83 -0.55 2.50 7.24
N ASN A 84 -0.97 2.71 5.98
CA ASN A 84 -2.15 2.08 5.43
C ASN A 84 -1.86 0.61 5.06
N ILE A 85 -2.75 -0.31 5.50
CA ILE A 85 -2.61 -1.76 5.33
C ILE A 85 -2.49 -2.22 3.86
N PHE A 86 -2.98 -1.43 2.91
CA PHE A 86 -2.88 -1.71 1.47
C PHE A 86 -1.68 -1.04 0.80
N LEU A 87 -1.12 0.02 1.42
CA LEU A 87 -0.07 0.85 0.82
C LEU A 87 1.30 0.66 1.46
N TYR A 88 1.39 -0.13 2.55
CA TYR A 88 2.65 -0.31 3.26
C TYR A 88 3.74 -0.96 2.37
N PRO A 89 5.01 -0.53 2.49
CA PRO A 89 6.10 -0.96 1.61
C PRO A 89 6.66 -2.35 2.01
N LYS A 90 5.87 -3.41 1.83
CA LYS A 90 6.21 -4.78 2.22
C LYS A 90 7.61 -5.23 1.78
N LYS A 91 7.97 -4.98 0.51
CA LYS A 91 9.26 -5.41 -0.05
C LYS A 91 10.43 -4.68 0.62
N THR A 92 10.27 -3.38 0.88
CA THR A 92 11.29 -2.56 1.55
C THR A 92 11.48 -3.00 2.99
N ILE A 93 10.37 -3.27 3.71
CA ILE A 93 10.40 -3.79 5.08
C ILE A 93 11.17 -5.11 5.15
N VAL A 94 10.84 -6.08 4.30
CA VAL A 94 11.52 -7.37 4.27
C VAL A 94 13.01 -7.22 3.95
N ALA A 95 13.37 -6.43 2.93
CA ALA A 95 14.75 -6.20 2.55
C ALA A 95 15.57 -5.56 3.69
N GLN A 96 15.01 -4.57 4.36
CA GLN A 96 15.70 -3.88 5.45
C GLN A 96 15.82 -4.75 6.70
N LEU A 97 14.82 -5.56 7.04
CA LEU A 97 14.92 -6.52 8.13
C LEU A 97 16.01 -7.56 7.89
N LEU A 98 16.11 -8.09 6.66
CA LEU A 98 17.19 -9.03 6.30
C LEU A 98 18.57 -8.38 6.29
N THR A 99 18.67 -7.09 5.97
CA THR A 99 19.93 -6.34 6.02
C THR A 99 20.33 -5.99 7.45
N ALA A 100 19.37 -5.57 8.27
CA ALA A 100 19.61 -5.20 9.67
C ALA A 100 19.91 -6.43 10.56
N TYR A 101 19.29 -7.56 10.24
CA TYR A 101 19.44 -8.79 11.01
C TYR A 101 19.88 -9.97 10.12
N PRO A 102 21.18 -10.09 9.81
CA PRO A 102 21.71 -11.15 8.93
C PRO A 102 21.57 -12.57 9.52
N THR A 103 21.25 -12.68 10.80
CA THR A 103 20.90 -13.93 11.48
C THR A 103 19.57 -14.52 11.02
N LEU A 104 18.71 -13.71 10.42
CA LEU A 104 17.45 -14.16 9.86
C LEU A 104 17.66 -14.79 8.48
N LYS A 105 17.06 -15.97 8.27
CA LYS A 105 17.06 -16.67 6.98
C LYS A 105 15.97 -16.17 6.06
N ASN A 106 14.79 -15.96 6.62
CA ASN A 106 13.61 -15.55 5.87
C ASN A 106 12.71 -14.68 6.74
N VAL A 107 12.13 -13.66 6.14
CA VAL A 107 11.15 -12.78 6.79
C VAL A 107 9.93 -12.68 5.87
N SER A 108 8.77 -12.93 6.43
CA SER A 108 7.49 -12.77 5.75
C SER A 108 6.64 -11.75 6.51
N VAL A 109 6.10 -10.80 5.79
CA VAL A 109 5.19 -9.79 6.35
C VAL A 109 3.82 -9.98 5.71
N ARG A 110 2.79 -10.15 6.52
CA ARG A 110 1.41 -10.34 6.07
C ARG A 110 0.46 -9.46 6.86
N ALA A 111 -0.56 -8.96 6.18
CA ALA A 111 -1.70 -8.34 6.83
C ALA A 111 -2.63 -9.46 7.33
N GLU A 112 -2.94 -9.47 8.61
CA GLU A 112 -3.93 -10.40 9.20
C GLU A 112 -5.33 -9.80 9.17
N ASN A 113 -5.43 -8.52 9.54
CA ASN A 113 -6.67 -7.77 9.59
C ASN A 113 -6.46 -6.39 8.95
N PHE A 114 -7.50 -5.57 8.93
CA PHE A 114 -7.42 -4.20 8.38
C PHE A 114 -6.50 -3.25 9.17
N SER A 115 -6.01 -3.66 10.34
CA SER A 115 -5.15 -2.82 11.21
C SER A 115 -3.97 -3.57 11.83
N THR A 116 -3.80 -4.87 11.53
CA THR A 116 -2.75 -5.72 12.13
C THR A 116 -1.84 -6.30 11.04
N ILE A 117 -0.54 -6.16 11.25
CA ILE A 117 0.50 -6.81 10.44
C ILE A 117 1.18 -7.89 11.28
N SER A 118 1.31 -9.08 10.73
CA SER A 118 2.09 -10.19 11.27
C SER A 118 3.41 -10.31 10.53
N ILE A 119 4.49 -10.35 11.29
CA ILE A 119 5.86 -10.56 10.82
C ILE A 119 6.28 -11.95 11.27
N THR A 120 6.49 -12.85 10.33
CA THR A 120 7.05 -14.17 10.61
C THR A 120 8.51 -14.18 10.20
N ALA A 121 9.41 -14.33 11.17
CA ALA A 121 10.84 -14.38 10.93
C ALA A 121 11.37 -15.77 11.27
N LEU A 122 12.24 -16.32 10.44
CA LEU A 122 12.92 -17.60 10.63
C LEU A 122 14.41 -17.35 10.77
N ASP A 123 15.00 -17.87 11.85
CA ASP A 123 16.43 -17.80 12.10
C ASP A 123 17.21 -18.77 11.18
N ARG A 124 18.45 -18.43 10.91
CA ARG A 124 19.40 -19.32 10.25
C ARG A 124 19.88 -20.37 11.25
N GLU A 125 19.66 -21.63 10.96
CA GLU A 125 20.26 -22.72 11.71
C GLU A 125 21.74 -22.86 11.33
N PRO A 126 22.67 -22.84 12.30
CA PRO A 126 24.07 -23.11 12.01
C PRO A 126 24.20 -24.56 11.55
N ARG A 127 24.60 -24.78 10.29
CA ARG A 127 24.77 -26.12 9.73
C ARG A 127 26.14 -26.74 9.98
N ALA A 128 27.15 -25.94 10.38
CA ALA A 128 28.48 -26.41 10.68
C ALA A 128 29.21 -25.49 11.67
N LEU A 129 29.83 -26.06 12.66
CA LEU A 129 30.86 -25.42 13.46
C LEU A 129 32.20 -25.74 12.82
N TRP A 130 32.90 -24.71 12.30
CA TRP A 130 34.26 -24.87 11.85
C TRP A 130 35.16 -24.92 13.09
N CYS A 131 35.56 -26.12 13.52
CA CYS A 131 36.61 -26.28 14.49
C CYS A 131 37.97 -26.07 13.83
N GLY A 132 38.48 -24.84 13.84
CA GLY A 132 39.84 -24.56 13.46
C GLY A 132 40.80 -25.21 14.46
N LYS A 133 41.56 -26.19 14.02
CA LYS A 133 42.72 -26.67 14.79
C LYS A 133 43.77 -25.54 14.75
N THR A 134 43.94 -24.84 15.86
CA THR A 134 45.14 -24.04 16.08
C THR A 134 46.28 -25.01 16.35
N LEU A 135 47.27 -25.06 15.44
CA LEU A 135 48.57 -25.64 15.70
C LEU A 135 49.37 -24.66 16.54
#